data_e267f768978465e561607323581f5b1c
#
_entry.id   e267f768978465e561607323581f5b1c
#
_cell.length_a   1.000
_cell.length_b   1.000
_cell.length_c   1.000
_cell.angle_alpha   90.00
_cell.angle_beta   90.00
_cell.angle_gamma   90.00
#
_symmetry.space_group_name_H-M   'P 1'
#
loop_
_entity.id
_entity.type
_entity.pdbx_description
1 polymer ?
#
loop_
_entity_poly.entity_id
_entity_poly.type
_entity_poly.pdbx_seq_one_letter_code
_entity_poly.pdbx_strand_id
1 'polypeptide(L)'
;MIHYLPLPDQTPTLSGGIAPIYLALFGFIIFWFGSKSEQIKGRYFKRYDHDTAWLRFIYMTKWLGFFSMGLVPLLILLLLEPQRSIAYYGLNFRTDTLLFNLLVTLGLLALVIPLAIFSAKKEKNLVNYPQIRAKRWTKKTYRLNLLG
;
A
#
# COMPACT_ATOMS: atom_id res chain seq x y z
N MET A 1 21.24 7.77 28.03
CA MET A 1 21.82 8.90 27.28
C MET A 1 21.53 8.69 25.80
N ILE A 2 20.56 9.38 25.22
CA ILE A 2 20.21 9.23 23.81
C ILE A 2 21.22 10.08 23.03
N HIS A 3 22.19 9.43 22.38
CA HIS A 3 23.06 10.11 21.43
C HIS A 3 22.22 10.50 20.20
N TYR A 4 21.86 11.76 20.12
CA TYR A 4 21.41 12.35 18.86
C TYR A 4 22.60 12.32 17.90
N LEU A 5 22.55 11.43 16.92
CA LEU A 5 23.43 11.53 15.77
C LEU A 5 23.14 12.87 15.09
N PRO A 6 24.16 13.72 14.86
CA PRO A 6 23.96 14.96 14.12
C PRO A 6 23.36 14.59 12.76
N LEU A 7 22.21 15.18 12.46
CA LEU A 7 21.64 15.07 11.12
C LEU A 7 22.68 15.62 10.13
N PRO A 8 23.03 14.89 9.08
CA PRO A 8 23.92 15.39 8.05
C PRO A 8 23.37 16.71 7.54
N ASP A 9 24.27 17.66 7.30
CA ASP A 9 23.98 19.03 6.88
C ASP A 9 22.92 19.04 5.76
N GLN A 10 21.69 19.32 6.15
CA GLN A 10 20.54 19.29 5.26
C GLN A 10 20.43 20.67 4.61
N THR A 11 21.33 20.97 3.70
CA THR A 11 21.01 22.00 2.71
C THR A 11 19.81 21.46 1.91
N PRO A 12 18.65 22.15 1.91
CA PRO A 12 17.48 21.70 1.18
C PRO A 12 17.79 21.80 -0.33
N THR A 13 18.33 20.72 -0.87
CA THR A 13 18.43 20.55 -2.32
C THR A 13 17.02 20.38 -2.86
N LEU A 14 16.79 20.89 -4.06
CA LEU A 14 15.48 20.81 -4.75
C LEU A 14 14.92 19.39 -4.72
N SER A 15 15.78 18.40 -4.80
CA SER A 15 15.50 16.96 -4.72
C SER A 15 15.17 16.47 -3.30
N GLY A 16 15.74 17.06 -2.25
CA GLY A 16 15.54 16.60 -0.87
C GLY A 16 14.19 16.94 -0.25
N GLY A 17 13.49 17.97 -0.75
CA GLY A 17 12.22 18.40 -0.17
C GLY A 17 11.05 18.38 -1.17
N ILE A 18 11.24 18.90 -2.36
CA ILE A 18 10.14 19.19 -3.29
C ILE A 18 9.90 18.01 -4.25
N ALA A 19 10.95 17.39 -4.79
CA ALA A 19 10.82 16.31 -5.76
C ALA A 19 10.02 15.09 -5.25
N PRO A 20 10.22 14.58 -4.01
CA PRO A 20 9.40 13.50 -3.48
C PRO A 20 7.91 13.84 -3.44
N ILE A 21 7.57 15.10 -3.09
CA ILE A 21 6.19 15.57 -3.02
C ILE A 21 5.55 15.57 -4.40
N TYR A 22 6.23 16.13 -5.41
CA TYR A 22 5.72 16.13 -6.79
C TYR A 22 5.58 14.74 -7.38
N LEU A 23 6.55 13.85 -7.12
CA LEU A 23 6.47 12.47 -7.57
C LEU A 23 5.32 11.71 -6.90
N ALA A 24 5.11 11.91 -5.60
CA ALA A 24 3.98 11.33 -4.88
C ALA A 24 2.64 11.87 -5.39
N LEU A 25 2.54 13.19 -5.63
CA LEU A 25 1.35 13.82 -6.18
C LEU A 25 1.04 13.30 -7.59
N PHE A 26 2.05 13.22 -8.46
CA PHE A 26 1.89 12.66 -9.80
C PHE A 26 1.47 11.19 -9.76
N GLY A 27 2.09 10.40 -8.90
CA GLY A 27 1.70 9.01 -8.65
C GLY A 27 0.26 8.89 -8.15
N PHE A 28 -0.17 9.79 -7.27
CA PHE A 28 -1.56 9.85 -6.79
C PHE A 28 -2.54 10.18 -7.93
N ILE A 29 -2.19 11.11 -8.81
CA ILE A 29 -3.02 11.44 -9.98
C ILE A 29 -3.22 10.20 -10.86
N ILE A 30 -2.14 9.49 -11.19
CA ILE A 30 -2.20 8.25 -11.97
C ILE A 30 -3.10 7.21 -11.27
N PHE A 31 -2.89 7.01 -9.97
CA PHE A 31 -3.71 6.12 -9.16
C PHE A 31 -5.19 6.53 -9.17
N TRP A 32 -5.48 7.81 -8.97
CA TRP A 32 -6.84 8.33 -8.93
C TRP A 32 -7.58 8.08 -10.23
N PHE A 33 -7.00 8.49 -11.37
CA PHE A 33 -7.62 8.28 -12.67
C PHE A 33 -7.73 6.80 -13.04
N GLY A 34 -6.70 6.00 -12.77
CA GLY A 34 -6.72 4.57 -13.02
C GLY A 34 -7.76 3.82 -12.18
N SER A 35 -7.85 4.14 -10.89
CA SER A 35 -8.81 3.51 -9.97
C SER A 35 -10.28 3.89 -10.24
N LYS A 36 -10.52 5.06 -10.83
CA LYS A 36 -11.87 5.56 -11.17
C LYS A 36 -12.25 5.30 -12.63
N SER A 37 -11.35 4.76 -13.44
CA SER A 37 -11.59 4.55 -14.86
C SER A 37 -12.65 3.49 -15.13
N GLU A 38 -13.81 3.92 -15.62
CA GLU A 38 -14.88 3.01 -16.06
C GLU A 38 -14.46 2.16 -17.28
N GLN A 39 -13.55 2.67 -18.12
CA GLN A 39 -13.02 1.91 -19.25
C GLN A 39 -12.19 0.71 -18.79
N ILE A 40 -11.28 0.93 -17.83
CA ILE A 40 -10.47 -0.15 -17.25
C ILE A 40 -11.38 -1.14 -16.55
N LYS A 41 -12.26 -0.67 -15.70
CA LYS A 41 -13.24 -1.49 -15.00
C LYS A 41 -14.09 -2.31 -15.97
N GLY A 42 -14.62 -1.69 -17.02
CA GLY A 42 -15.44 -2.34 -18.04
C GLY A 42 -14.72 -3.50 -18.76
N ARG A 43 -13.38 -3.40 -18.98
CA ARG A 43 -12.59 -4.50 -19.55
C ARG A 43 -12.62 -5.75 -18.67
N TYR A 44 -12.54 -5.60 -17.33
CA TYR A 44 -12.63 -6.71 -16.40
C TYR A 44 -14.02 -7.34 -16.39
N PHE A 45 -15.09 -6.50 -16.40
CA PHE A 45 -16.48 -6.97 -16.39
C PHE A 45 -16.93 -7.62 -17.71
N LYS A 46 -16.26 -7.29 -18.83
CA LYS A 46 -16.48 -7.99 -20.10
C LYS A 46 -15.82 -9.37 -20.15
N ARG A 47 -14.74 -9.57 -19.38
CA ARG A 47 -13.90 -10.79 -19.48
C ARG A 47 -14.17 -11.81 -18.39
N TYR A 48 -14.66 -11.39 -17.25
CA TYR A 48 -14.82 -12.22 -16.05
C TYR A 48 -16.23 -12.08 -15.50
N ASP A 49 -16.68 -13.10 -14.75
CA ASP A 49 -17.89 -13.02 -13.95
C ASP A 49 -17.80 -11.86 -12.94
N HIS A 50 -18.93 -11.37 -12.48
CA HIS A 50 -19.04 -10.17 -11.66
C HIS A 50 -18.07 -10.16 -10.45
N ASP A 51 -18.04 -11.24 -9.69
CA ASP A 51 -17.25 -11.30 -8.46
C ASP A 51 -15.74 -11.39 -8.74
N THR A 52 -15.35 -12.18 -9.75
CA THR A 52 -13.95 -12.25 -10.21
C THR A 52 -13.50 -10.92 -10.83
N ALA A 53 -14.36 -10.24 -11.60
CA ALA A 53 -14.07 -8.95 -12.20
C ALA A 53 -13.77 -7.90 -11.13
N TRP A 54 -14.63 -7.79 -10.09
CA TRP A 54 -14.41 -6.90 -8.96
C TRP A 54 -13.11 -7.18 -8.24
N LEU A 55 -12.86 -8.43 -7.93
CA LEU A 55 -11.66 -8.84 -7.24
C LEU A 55 -10.39 -8.42 -8.01
N ARG A 56 -10.32 -8.79 -9.29
CA ARG A 56 -9.17 -8.45 -10.14
C ARG A 56 -9.00 -6.94 -10.32
N PHE A 57 -10.09 -6.21 -10.45
CA PHE A 57 -10.05 -4.76 -10.53
C PHE A 57 -9.49 -4.13 -9.24
N ILE A 58 -9.93 -4.61 -8.06
CA ILE A 58 -9.41 -4.14 -6.76
C ILE A 58 -7.91 -4.46 -6.63
N TYR A 59 -7.48 -5.66 -6.98
CA TYR A 59 -6.04 -5.98 -6.97
C TYR A 59 -5.24 -5.09 -7.92
N MET A 60 -5.75 -4.86 -9.13
CA MET A 60 -5.11 -3.95 -10.07
C MET A 60 -4.98 -2.54 -9.48
N THR A 61 -6.04 -2.02 -8.84
CA THR A 61 -5.96 -0.68 -8.21
C THR A 61 -4.98 -0.62 -7.05
N LYS A 62 -4.88 -1.68 -6.23
CA LYS A 62 -3.88 -1.76 -5.16
C LYS A 62 -2.45 -1.79 -5.71
N TRP A 63 -2.20 -2.62 -6.72
CA TRP A 63 -0.91 -2.66 -7.38
C TRP A 63 -0.57 -1.33 -8.07
N LEU A 64 -1.54 -0.72 -8.73
CA LEU A 64 -1.37 0.60 -9.32
C LEU A 64 -0.95 1.63 -8.26
N GLY A 65 -1.62 1.64 -7.10
CA GLY A 65 -1.24 2.52 -5.98
C GLY A 65 0.16 2.23 -5.46
N PHE A 66 0.50 0.96 -5.23
CA PHE A 66 1.83 0.56 -4.77
C PHE A 66 2.94 1.01 -5.74
N PHE A 67 2.75 0.78 -7.03
CA PHE A 67 3.75 1.17 -8.03
C PHE A 67 3.80 2.68 -8.21
N SER A 68 2.65 3.35 -8.42
CA SER A 68 2.63 4.77 -8.77
C SER A 68 2.99 5.71 -7.62
N MET A 69 2.62 5.37 -6.38
CA MET A 69 2.89 6.21 -5.20
C MET A 69 4.09 5.75 -4.37
N GLY A 70 4.53 4.50 -4.54
CA GLY A 70 5.63 3.92 -3.75
C GLY A 70 6.86 3.63 -4.61
N LEU A 71 6.84 2.52 -5.34
CA LEU A 71 8.04 1.99 -5.98
C LEU A 71 8.59 2.90 -7.08
N VAL A 72 7.77 3.41 -7.99
CA VAL A 72 8.23 4.24 -9.10
C VAL A 72 8.82 5.57 -8.62
N PRO A 73 8.17 6.34 -7.72
CA PRO A 73 8.80 7.52 -7.11
C PRO A 73 10.14 7.22 -6.44
N LEU A 74 10.23 6.12 -5.69
CA LEU A 74 11.48 5.73 -5.04
C LEU A 74 12.60 5.45 -6.07
N LEU A 75 12.30 4.69 -7.11
CA LEU A 75 13.27 4.38 -8.17
C LEU A 75 13.74 5.65 -8.89
N ILE A 76 12.82 6.57 -9.20
CA ILE A 76 13.18 7.86 -9.81
C ILE A 76 14.10 8.66 -8.89
N LEU A 77 13.81 8.73 -7.59
CA LEU A 77 14.67 9.44 -6.63
C LEU A 77 16.05 8.83 -6.52
N LEU A 78 16.15 7.49 -6.50
CA LEU A 78 17.44 6.80 -6.48
C LEU A 78 18.26 7.02 -7.76
N LEU A 79 17.60 7.18 -8.91
CA LEU A 79 18.26 7.51 -10.18
C LEU A 79 18.72 8.97 -10.24
N LEU A 80 17.93 9.89 -9.69
CA LEU A 80 18.27 11.32 -9.66
C LEU A 80 19.37 11.64 -8.63
N GLU A 81 19.44 10.84 -7.56
CA GLU A 81 20.41 11.03 -6.46
C GLU A 81 21.13 9.72 -6.14
N PRO A 82 21.97 9.22 -7.05
CA PRO A 82 22.63 7.92 -6.89
C PRO A 82 23.59 7.86 -5.69
N GLN A 83 24.01 9.01 -5.17
CA GLN A 83 24.83 9.11 -3.96
C GLN A 83 24.03 8.84 -2.66
N ARG A 84 22.69 8.86 -2.72
CA ARG A 84 21.84 8.62 -1.56
C ARG A 84 21.44 7.15 -1.48
N SER A 85 21.60 6.58 -0.30
CA SER A 85 21.19 5.20 -0.03
C SER A 85 19.68 5.07 0.15
N ILE A 86 19.16 3.87 0.00
CA ILE A 86 17.75 3.53 0.31
C ILE A 86 17.40 3.89 1.76
N ALA A 87 18.38 3.81 2.67
CA ALA A 87 18.21 4.19 4.08
C ALA A 87 17.89 5.68 4.26
N TYR A 88 18.37 6.55 3.39
CA TYR A 88 18.06 7.99 3.40
C TYR A 88 16.56 8.24 3.21
N TYR A 89 15.88 7.42 2.41
CA TYR A 89 14.45 7.49 2.16
C TYR A 89 13.61 6.75 3.22
N GLY A 90 14.18 6.45 4.38
CA GLY A 90 13.47 5.83 5.49
C GLY A 90 13.35 4.30 5.40
N LEU A 91 13.86 3.68 4.34
CA LEU A 91 13.91 2.22 4.19
C LEU A 91 15.19 1.67 4.80
N ASN A 92 15.27 1.77 6.12
CA ASN A 92 16.44 1.31 6.88
C ASN A 92 16.05 0.15 7.80
N PHE A 93 16.76 -0.97 7.66
CA PHE A 93 16.68 -2.07 8.61
C PHE A 93 17.63 -1.77 9.79
N ARG A 94 17.09 -1.13 10.81
CA ARG A 94 17.84 -0.91 12.06
C ARG A 94 17.86 -2.22 12.86
N THR A 95 19.04 -2.83 12.94
CA THR A 95 19.23 -4.09 13.67
C THR A 95 19.11 -3.90 15.19
N ASP A 96 19.42 -2.72 15.69
CA ASP A 96 19.31 -2.36 17.13
C ASP A 96 17.85 -2.34 17.62
N THR A 97 16.89 -2.03 16.76
CA THR A 97 15.46 -2.00 17.09
C THR A 97 14.68 -3.18 16.48
N LEU A 98 15.35 -4.08 15.78
CA LEU A 98 14.70 -5.16 15.03
C LEU A 98 13.84 -6.06 15.96
N LEU A 99 14.38 -6.47 17.09
CA LEU A 99 13.65 -7.31 18.04
C LEU A 99 12.41 -6.60 18.59
N PHE A 100 12.54 -5.33 18.98
CA PHE A 100 11.42 -4.54 19.46
C PHE A 100 10.34 -4.38 18.38
N ASN A 101 10.72 -4.03 17.16
CA ASN A 101 9.79 -3.88 16.04
C ASN A 101 9.10 -5.20 15.71
N LEU A 102 9.82 -6.31 15.77
CA LEU A 102 9.26 -7.65 15.55
C LEU A 102 8.22 -7.99 16.62
N LEU A 103 8.55 -7.79 17.91
CA LEU A 103 7.65 -8.07 19.03
C LEU A 103 6.38 -7.21 18.97
N VAL A 104 6.53 -5.92 18.68
CA VAL A 104 5.39 -5.00 18.52
C VAL A 104 4.52 -5.44 17.33
N THR A 105 5.14 -5.74 16.19
CA THR A 105 4.41 -6.20 15.00
C THR A 105 3.67 -7.51 15.26
N LEU A 106 4.31 -8.50 15.88
CA LEU A 106 3.68 -9.77 16.23
C LEU A 106 2.54 -9.58 17.24
N GLY A 107 2.73 -8.70 18.23
CA GLY A 107 1.68 -8.36 19.20
C GLY A 107 0.47 -7.71 18.54
N LEU A 108 0.70 -6.75 17.64
CA LEU A 108 -0.37 -6.12 16.86
C LEU A 108 -1.07 -7.13 15.94
N LEU A 109 -0.34 -8.00 15.24
CA LEU A 109 -0.93 -9.04 14.40
C LEU A 109 -1.75 -10.03 15.23
N ALA A 110 -1.27 -10.45 16.39
CA ALA A 110 -1.99 -11.34 17.30
C ALA A 110 -3.31 -10.74 17.79
N LEU A 111 -3.39 -9.41 17.89
CA LEU A 111 -4.60 -8.70 18.28
C LEU A 111 -5.51 -8.43 17.08
N VAL A 112 -4.96 -7.92 15.98
CA VAL A 112 -5.72 -7.46 14.81
C VAL A 112 -6.31 -8.63 14.03
N ILE A 113 -5.56 -9.74 13.86
CA ILE A 113 -6.04 -10.89 13.09
C ILE A 113 -7.32 -11.51 13.70
N PRO A 114 -7.38 -11.85 15.01
CA PRO A 114 -8.61 -12.34 15.59
C PRO A 114 -9.77 -11.35 15.50
N LEU A 115 -9.53 -10.05 15.77
CA LEU A 115 -10.55 -9.02 15.65
C LEU A 115 -11.08 -8.91 14.22
N ALA A 116 -10.20 -8.96 13.22
CA ALA A 116 -10.59 -8.95 11.81
C ALA A 116 -11.42 -10.18 11.44
N ILE A 117 -11.03 -11.38 11.92
CA ILE A 117 -11.78 -12.63 11.70
C ILE A 117 -13.16 -12.56 12.35
N PHE A 118 -13.25 -12.09 13.60
CA PHE A 118 -14.53 -11.93 14.29
C PHE A 118 -15.42 -10.89 13.61
N SER A 119 -14.86 -9.78 13.21
CA SER A 119 -15.57 -8.73 12.47
C SER A 119 -16.08 -9.23 11.12
N ALA A 120 -15.25 -9.98 10.38
CA ALA A 120 -15.60 -10.52 9.07
C ALA A 120 -16.66 -11.62 9.11
N LYS A 121 -16.90 -12.26 10.26
CA LYS A 121 -18.00 -13.24 10.42
C LYS A 121 -19.40 -12.61 10.43
N LYS A 122 -19.51 -11.32 10.70
CA LYS A 122 -20.80 -10.62 10.71
C LYS A 122 -21.09 -10.09 9.31
N GLU A 123 -22.13 -10.61 8.68
CA GLU A 123 -22.58 -10.22 7.33
C GLU A 123 -22.78 -8.69 7.19
N LYS A 124 -23.31 -8.05 8.24
CA LYS A 124 -23.50 -6.61 8.33
C LYS A 124 -22.18 -5.82 8.21
N ASN A 125 -21.07 -6.37 8.70
CA ASN A 125 -19.76 -5.72 8.59
C ASN A 125 -19.15 -5.89 7.19
N LEU A 126 -19.42 -7.02 6.54
CA LEU A 126 -18.96 -7.28 5.17
C LEU A 126 -19.63 -6.35 4.15
N VAL A 127 -20.90 -5.97 4.38
CA VAL A 127 -21.61 -5.01 3.53
C VAL A 127 -21.01 -3.60 3.63
N ASN A 128 -20.45 -3.25 4.78
CA ASN A 128 -19.83 -1.94 5.01
C ASN A 128 -18.36 -1.87 4.58
N TYR A 129 -17.73 -3.02 4.25
CA TYR A 129 -16.38 -3.03 3.68
C TYR A 129 -16.48 -2.83 2.15
N PRO A 130 -16.19 -1.63 1.63
CA PRO A 130 -16.44 -1.29 0.23
C PRO A 130 -15.47 -1.95 -0.75
N GLN A 131 -14.53 -2.76 -0.25
CA GLN A 131 -13.44 -3.27 -1.06
C GLN A 131 -13.85 -4.41 -1.99
N ILE A 132 -14.75 -5.31 -1.56
CA ILE A 132 -15.26 -6.37 -2.43
C ILE A 132 -16.79 -6.41 -2.34
N ARG A 133 -17.45 -5.95 -3.38
CA ARG A 133 -18.91 -6.07 -3.52
C ARG A 133 -19.26 -7.42 -4.17
N ALA A 134 -18.90 -8.51 -3.51
CA ALA A 134 -19.30 -9.83 -3.97
C ALA A 134 -20.81 -10.04 -3.77
N LYS A 135 -21.50 -10.48 -4.80
CA LYS A 135 -22.92 -10.85 -4.71
C LYS A 135 -23.12 -12.15 -3.93
N ARG A 136 -22.14 -13.03 -3.96
CA ARG A 136 -22.11 -14.30 -3.20
C ARG A 136 -20.76 -14.47 -2.51
N TRP A 137 -20.80 -14.62 -1.19
CA TRP A 137 -19.63 -14.92 -0.38
C TRP A 137 -19.35 -16.42 -0.43
N THR A 138 -18.37 -16.82 -1.21
CA THR A 138 -17.81 -18.18 -1.26
C THR A 138 -16.54 -18.25 -0.44
N LYS A 139 -16.08 -19.46 -0.07
CA LYS A 139 -14.78 -19.65 0.60
C LYS A 139 -13.62 -18.98 -0.17
N LYS A 140 -13.73 -18.94 -1.52
CA LYS A 140 -12.73 -18.33 -2.40
C LYS A 140 -12.76 -16.79 -2.26
N THR A 141 -13.92 -16.15 -2.38
CA THR A 141 -14.07 -14.69 -2.24
C THR A 141 -13.72 -14.24 -0.84
N TYR A 142 -14.06 -15.02 0.19
CA TYR A 142 -13.69 -14.74 1.58
C TYR A 142 -12.17 -14.77 1.80
N ARG A 143 -11.47 -15.83 1.35
CA ARG A 143 -10.00 -15.92 1.45
C ARG A 143 -9.30 -14.78 0.70
N LEU A 144 -9.78 -14.46 -0.48
CA LEU A 144 -9.22 -13.39 -1.29
C LEU A 144 -9.45 -12.01 -0.67
N ASN A 145 -10.57 -11.80 0.03
CA ASN A 145 -10.81 -10.56 0.80
C ASN A 145 -9.88 -10.43 2.01
N LEU A 146 -9.49 -11.55 2.61
CA LEU A 146 -8.58 -11.58 3.75
C LEU A 146 -7.11 -11.29 3.34
N LEU A 147 -6.75 -11.65 2.11
CA LEU A 147 -5.40 -11.47 1.55
C LEU A 147 -5.22 -10.13 0.82
N GLY A 148 -6.28 -9.41 0.56
CA GLY A 148 -6.27 -8.11 -0.13
C GLY A 148 -6.59 -6.95 0.76
#